data_d26f86fe08b39e58fd54d2f7780d17b2
#
_entry.id   d26f86fe08b39e58fd54d2f7780d17b2
#
_cell.length_a   1.000
_cell.length_b   1.000
_cell.length_c   1.000
_cell.angle_alpha   90.00
_cell.angle_beta   90.00
_cell.angle_gamma   90.00
#
_symmetry.space_group_name_H-M   'P 1'
#
loop_
_entity.id
_entity.type
_entity.pdbx_description
1 polymer ?
#
loop_
_entity_poly.entity_id
_entity_poly.type
_entity_poly.pdbx_seq_one_letter_code
_entity_poly.pdbx_strand_id
1 'polypeptide(L)'
;MKKLLLVAMMAFGMAVNAQETELNVGGTIGLPTGDASDNFDVTGAIEANYLFKVAEDIKVGPSVSYLHFKGDGADIAFIPVSVAGRYAISEKFSVGADLGYGIGVRPSGATESGFYYRPIVGYKVTDKITVHVDYSSVKLDNGTGSTFGLGGTYSFSL
;
A
#
# COMPACT_ATOMS: atom_id res chain seq x y z
N MET A 1 -16.70 -1.23 11.06
CA MET A 1 -17.19 -2.06 9.95
C MET A 1 -18.05 -1.31 8.94
N LYS A 2 -19.04 -0.49 9.35
CA LYS A 2 -19.90 0.30 8.43
C LYS A 2 -19.13 1.30 7.55
N LYS A 3 -18.05 1.93 8.07
CA LYS A 3 -17.21 2.90 7.32
C LYS A 3 -16.33 2.24 6.26
N LEU A 4 -15.85 1.01 6.50
CA LEU A 4 -15.11 0.20 5.53
C LEU A 4 -16.00 -0.27 4.36
N LEU A 5 -17.25 -0.60 4.65
CA LEU A 5 -18.25 -0.98 3.66
C LEU A 5 -18.61 0.20 2.74
N LEU A 6 -18.65 1.42 3.29
CA LEU A 6 -18.91 2.66 2.54
C LEU A 6 -17.75 3.00 1.59
N VAL A 7 -16.50 2.82 2.03
CA VAL A 7 -15.30 3.01 1.20
C VAL A 7 -15.25 1.97 0.09
N ALA A 8 -15.57 0.71 0.40
CA ALA A 8 -15.65 -0.36 -0.59
C ALA A 8 -16.77 -0.10 -1.62
N MET A 9 -17.94 0.37 -1.19
CA MET A 9 -19.05 0.73 -2.10
C MET A 9 -18.72 1.94 -2.98
N MET A 10 -18.01 2.96 -2.47
CA MET A 10 -17.55 4.07 -3.29
C MET A 10 -16.53 3.63 -4.35
N ALA A 11 -15.59 2.75 -3.98
CA ALA A 11 -14.63 2.19 -4.93
C ALA A 11 -15.33 1.37 -6.03
N PHE A 12 -16.35 0.59 -5.69
CA PHE A 12 -17.18 -0.14 -6.66
C PHE A 12 -18.05 0.79 -7.54
N GLY A 13 -18.57 1.87 -6.98
CA GLY A 13 -19.37 2.84 -7.73
C GLY A 13 -18.58 3.61 -8.79
N MET A 14 -17.28 3.82 -8.57
CA MET A 14 -16.39 4.45 -9.56
C MET A 14 -15.98 3.48 -10.69
N ALA A 15 -16.02 2.18 -10.44
CA ALA A 15 -15.64 1.15 -11.40
C ALA A 15 -16.56 1.10 -12.65
N VAL A 16 -17.80 1.55 -12.52
CA VAL A 16 -18.82 1.40 -13.58
C VAL A 16 -18.61 2.36 -14.75
N ASN A 17 -17.80 3.42 -14.59
CA ASN A 17 -17.53 4.42 -15.63
C ASN A 17 -16.06 4.53 -16.06
N ALA A 18 -15.19 3.67 -15.55
CA ALA A 18 -13.77 3.70 -15.87
C ALA A 18 -13.51 3.00 -17.20
N GLN A 19 -12.98 3.75 -18.17
CA GLN A 19 -12.66 3.23 -19.51
C GLN A 19 -11.35 2.45 -19.57
N GLU A 20 -10.45 2.66 -18.59
CA GLU A 20 -9.15 1.98 -18.49
C GLU A 20 -8.95 1.48 -17.06
N THR A 21 -8.62 0.22 -16.95
CA THR A 21 -8.31 -0.42 -15.66
C THR A 21 -6.97 -1.11 -15.71
N GLU A 22 -6.30 -1.18 -14.57
CA GLU A 22 -5.04 -1.91 -14.43
C GLU A 22 -4.99 -2.67 -13.11
N LEU A 23 -4.46 -3.87 -13.17
CA LEU A 23 -4.07 -4.66 -12.01
C LEU A 23 -2.57 -4.53 -11.84
N ASN A 24 -2.13 -4.04 -10.71
CA ASN A 24 -0.71 -3.98 -10.34
C ASN A 24 -0.41 -5.01 -9.27
N VAL A 25 0.68 -5.74 -9.44
CA VAL A 25 1.21 -6.68 -8.45
C VAL A 25 2.69 -6.37 -8.25
N GLY A 26 3.13 -6.36 -7.00
CA GLY A 26 4.50 -5.99 -6.72
C GLY A 26 5.00 -6.36 -5.34
N GLY A 27 6.17 -5.87 -5.04
CA GLY A 27 6.79 -6.04 -3.75
C GLY A 27 7.73 -4.91 -3.40
N THR A 28 7.98 -4.78 -2.09
CA THR A 28 8.83 -3.74 -1.50
C THR A 28 9.73 -4.38 -0.46
N ILE A 29 10.97 -3.93 -0.39
CA ILE A 29 11.86 -4.16 0.74
C ILE A 29 12.12 -2.81 1.41
N GLY A 30 12.26 -2.80 2.73
CA GLY A 30 12.39 -1.54 3.45
C GLY A 30 13.16 -1.66 4.76
N LEU A 31 13.40 -0.49 5.32
CA LEU A 31 14.01 -0.34 6.63
C LEU A 31 12.97 0.24 7.60
N PRO A 32 12.78 -0.42 8.76
CA PRO A 32 11.94 0.12 9.81
C PRO A 32 12.39 1.50 10.24
N THR A 33 11.45 2.36 10.61
CA THR A 33 11.72 3.74 11.05
C THR A 33 10.93 4.06 12.32
N GLY A 34 11.37 5.08 13.06
CA GLY A 34 10.72 5.49 14.32
C GLY A 34 10.73 4.35 15.35
N ASP A 35 9.63 4.15 16.04
CA ASP A 35 9.49 3.12 17.11
C ASP A 35 9.78 1.71 16.60
N ALA A 36 9.56 1.43 15.32
CA ALA A 36 9.81 0.13 14.73
C ALA A 36 11.32 -0.17 14.56
N SER A 37 12.16 0.85 14.41
CA SER A 37 13.61 0.66 14.22
C SER A 37 14.33 0.10 15.45
N ASP A 38 13.74 0.22 16.62
CA ASP A 38 14.34 -0.29 17.87
C ASP A 38 14.18 -1.81 18.02
N ASN A 39 13.22 -2.41 17.28
CA ASN A 39 12.83 -3.82 17.45
C ASN A 39 12.93 -4.64 16.16
N PHE A 40 13.06 -3.99 15.02
CA PHE A 40 13.06 -4.66 13.72
C PHE A 40 14.21 -4.17 12.84
N ASP A 41 14.76 -5.08 12.03
CA ASP A 41 15.94 -4.83 11.20
C ASP A 41 15.58 -4.56 9.74
N VAL A 42 14.55 -5.24 9.25
CA VAL A 42 14.14 -5.19 7.85
C VAL A 42 12.64 -5.40 7.70
N THR A 43 12.08 -4.80 6.66
CA THR A 43 10.69 -5.02 6.26
C THR A 43 10.61 -5.55 4.85
N GLY A 44 9.55 -6.31 4.59
CA GLY A 44 9.18 -6.78 3.26
C GLY A 44 7.68 -6.68 3.07
N ALA A 45 7.25 -6.34 1.86
CA ALA A 45 5.84 -6.35 1.51
C ALA A 45 5.61 -6.94 0.12
N ILE A 46 4.48 -7.57 -0.04
CA ILE A 46 3.88 -7.89 -1.34
C ILE A 46 2.55 -7.18 -1.44
N GLU A 47 2.21 -6.72 -2.62
CA GLU A 47 1.02 -5.91 -2.83
C GLU A 47 0.28 -6.26 -4.13
N ALA A 48 -1.01 -6.04 -4.12
CA ALA A 48 -1.84 -6.01 -5.30
C ALA A 48 -2.83 -4.84 -5.19
N ASN A 49 -3.00 -4.10 -6.28
CA ASN A 49 -4.02 -3.07 -6.37
C ASN A 49 -4.70 -3.09 -7.73
N TYR A 50 -5.96 -2.74 -7.74
CA TYR A 50 -6.77 -2.65 -8.95
C TYR A 50 -7.22 -1.21 -9.13
N LEU A 51 -6.64 -0.53 -10.10
CA LEU A 51 -6.81 0.90 -10.31
C LEU A 51 -7.69 1.20 -11.51
N PHE A 52 -8.60 2.15 -11.32
CA PHE A 52 -9.49 2.70 -12.33
C PHE A 52 -9.03 4.10 -12.69
N LYS A 53 -8.95 4.40 -13.97
CA LYS A 53 -8.68 5.77 -14.45
C LYS A 53 -9.95 6.62 -14.24
N VAL A 54 -9.90 7.54 -13.30
CA VAL A 54 -11.03 8.43 -12.95
C VAL A 54 -10.88 9.82 -13.56
N ALA A 55 -9.68 10.18 -14.00
CA ALA A 55 -9.35 11.37 -14.78
C ALA A 55 -8.11 11.08 -15.64
N GLU A 56 -7.73 12.01 -16.52
CA GLU A 56 -6.62 11.81 -17.47
C GLU A 56 -5.33 11.33 -16.78
N ASP A 57 -4.99 11.97 -15.65
CA ASP A 57 -3.77 11.68 -14.90
C ASP A 57 -4.02 11.01 -13.53
N ILE A 58 -5.27 10.67 -13.20
CA ILE A 58 -5.65 10.16 -11.89
C ILE A 58 -6.22 8.75 -11.98
N LYS A 59 -5.63 7.85 -11.21
CA LYS A 59 -6.11 6.48 -11.01
C LYS A 59 -6.41 6.25 -9.53
N VAL A 60 -7.52 5.58 -9.24
CA VAL A 60 -7.94 5.26 -7.86
C VAL A 60 -8.51 3.85 -7.83
N GLY A 61 -8.31 3.13 -6.73
CA GLY A 61 -8.92 1.83 -6.55
C GLY A 61 -8.50 1.09 -5.29
N PRO A 62 -9.04 -0.10 -5.07
CA PRO A 62 -8.70 -0.93 -3.92
C PRO A 62 -7.26 -1.44 -3.99
N SER A 63 -6.66 -1.56 -2.83
CA SER A 63 -5.32 -2.13 -2.63
C SER A 63 -5.31 -3.03 -1.41
N VAL A 64 -4.57 -4.12 -1.52
CA VAL A 64 -4.27 -5.02 -0.41
C VAL A 64 -2.79 -5.35 -0.44
N SER A 65 -2.19 -5.45 0.72
CA SER A 65 -0.79 -5.87 0.85
C SER A 65 -0.59 -6.77 2.06
N TYR A 66 0.55 -7.45 2.11
CA TYR A 66 1.06 -8.14 3.28
C TYR A 66 2.37 -7.47 3.64
N LEU A 67 2.42 -6.82 4.80
CA LEU A 67 3.57 -6.09 5.30
C LEU A 67 4.16 -6.83 6.50
N HIS A 68 5.42 -7.23 6.40
CA HIS A 68 6.15 -8.01 7.39
C HIS A 68 7.33 -7.22 7.94
N PHE A 69 7.44 -7.15 9.26
CA PHE A 69 8.57 -6.62 9.99
C PHE A 69 9.34 -7.77 10.63
N LYS A 70 10.60 -7.90 10.30
CA LYS A 70 11.50 -8.93 10.83
C LYS A 70 12.52 -8.31 11.77
N GLY A 71 12.70 -8.93 12.95
CA GLY A 71 13.68 -8.54 13.95
C GLY A 71 14.29 -9.75 14.66
N ASP A 72 15.21 -9.51 15.57
CA ASP A 72 15.91 -10.58 16.32
C ASP A 72 15.03 -11.29 17.36
N GLY A 73 13.88 -10.70 17.72
CA GLY A 73 12.96 -11.25 18.71
C GLY A 73 11.73 -11.91 18.09
N ALA A 74 10.68 -11.14 17.90
CA ALA A 74 9.43 -11.59 17.31
C ALA A 74 9.13 -10.82 16.03
N ASP A 75 8.72 -11.54 15.00
CA ASP A 75 8.24 -10.92 13.78
C ASP A 75 6.80 -10.43 13.95
N ILE A 76 6.48 -9.27 13.38
CA ILE A 76 5.10 -8.80 13.27
C ILE A 76 4.70 -8.65 11.82
N ALA A 77 3.41 -8.84 11.54
CA ALA A 77 2.89 -8.67 10.20
C ALA A 77 1.49 -8.09 10.21
N PHE A 78 1.20 -7.33 9.16
CA PHE A 78 -0.08 -6.68 8.92
C PHE A 78 -0.60 -7.04 7.52
N ILE A 79 -1.92 -7.02 7.38
CA ILE A 79 -2.59 -7.00 6.08
C ILE A 79 -3.26 -5.63 5.94
N PRO A 80 -2.59 -4.62 5.33
CA PRO A 80 -3.23 -3.39 4.93
C PRO A 80 -4.28 -3.62 3.85
N VAL A 81 -5.50 -3.14 4.13
CA VAL A 81 -6.58 -3.00 3.15
C VAL A 81 -6.86 -1.52 2.99
N SER A 82 -6.75 -1.00 1.79
CA SER A 82 -6.72 0.44 1.54
C SER A 82 -7.35 0.83 0.21
N VAL A 83 -7.56 2.13 0.07
CA VAL A 83 -7.79 2.77 -1.22
C VAL A 83 -6.47 3.39 -1.66
N ALA A 84 -6.04 3.05 -2.85
CA ALA A 84 -4.86 3.59 -3.51
C ALA A 84 -5.25 4.69 -4.48
N GLY A 85 -4.57 5.83 -4.41
CA GLY A 85 -4.65 6.92 -5.36
C GLY A 85 -3.30 7.16 -6.01
N ARG A 86 -3.29 7.37 -7.32
CA ARG A 86 -2.08 7.68 -8.09
C ARG A 86 -2.35 8.86 -9.00
N TYR A 87 -1.42 9.80 -9.03
CA TYR A 87 -1.42 10.96 -9.91
C TYR A 87 -0.17 10.94 -10.78
N ALA A 88 -0.35 10.93 -12.10
CA ALA A 88 0.75 11.02 -13.04
C ALA A 88 1.21 12.48 -13.17
N ILE A 89 2.40 12.79 -12.65
CA ILE A 89 3.02 14.13 -12.80
C ILE A 89 3.56 14.29 -14.22
N SER A 90 4.02 13.20 -14.81
CA SER A 90 4.51 13.11 -16.18
C SER A 90 4.31 11.70 -16.72
N GLU A 91 4.71 11.45 -17.96
CA GLU A 91 4.65 10.11 -18.56
C GLU A 91 5.41 9.04 -17.76
N LYS A 92 6.44 9.45 -17.00
CA LYS A 92 7.31 8.55 -16.24
C LYS A 92 7.16 8.66 -14.73
N PHE A 93 6.79 9.82 -14.19
CA PHE A 93 6.71 10.05 -12.76
C PHE A 93 5.27 10.08 -12.25
N SER A 94 5.04 9.41 -11.15
CA SER A 94 3.78 9.44 -10.43
C SER A 94 4.00 9.66 -8.94
N VAL A 95 3.03 10.29 -8.30
CA VAL A 95 2.92 10.36 -6.84
C VAL A 95 1.59 9.77 -6.43
N GLY A 96 1.50 9.34 -5.20
CA GLY A 96 0.24 8.80 -4.70
C GLY A 96 0.24 8.55 -3.21
N ALA A 97 -0.87 8.01 -2.77
CA ALA A 97 -1.01 7.53 -1.41
C ALA A 97 -2.01 6.37 -1.34
N ASP A 98 -1.78 5.48 -0.40
CA ASP A 98 -2.73 4.46 0.00
C ASP A 98 -3.22 4.81 1.42
N LEU A 99 -4.52 4.80 1.63
CA LEU A 99 -5.15 5.09 2.92
C LEU A 99 -6.12 3.98 3.28
N GLY A 100 -6.03 3.46 4.49
CA GLY A 100 -6.87 2.35 4.90
C GLY A 100 -6.62 1.88 6.32
N TYR A 101 -6.65 0.57 6.50
CA TYR A 101 -6.53 -0.08 7.78
C TYR A 101 -5.59 -1.29 7.71
N GLY A 102 -4.58 -1.30 8.57
CA GLY A 102 -3.65 -2.41 8.72
C GLY A 102 -4.17 -3.42 9.75
N ILE A 103 -4.53 -4.60 9.28
CA ILE A 103 -5.00 -5.69 10.14
C ILE A 103 -3.79 -6.45 10.66
N GLY A 104 -3.58 -6.45 11.97
CA GLY A 104 -2.52 -7.23 12.62
C GLY A 104 -2.81 -8.72 12.51
N VAL A 105 -1.86 -9.48 11.94
CA VAL A 105 -2.03 -10.91 11.70
C VAL A 105 -0.94 -11.77 12.32
N ARG A 106 0.18 -11.17 12.72
CA ARG A 106 1.28 -11.92 13.33
C ARG A 106 1.96 -11.09 14.44
N PRO A 107 2.17 -11.66 15.64
CA PRO A 107 1.63 -12.95 16.10
C PRO A 107 0.10 -12.92 16.20
N SER A 108 -0.52 -14.06 15.93
CA SER A 108 -1.98 -14.19 15.91
C SER A 108 -2.59 -13.86 17.28
N GLY A 109 -3.58 -12.95 17.30
CA GLY A 109 -4.30 -12.53 18.50
C GLY A 109 -3.53 -11.57 19.41
N ALA A 110 -2.26 -11.21 19.10
CA ALA A 110 -1.43 -10.32 19.91
C ALA A 110 -1.03 -9.04 19.19
N THR A 111 -1.18 -8.97 17.86
CA THR A 111 -0.86 -7.78 17.09
C THR A 111 -2.09 -6.91 16.93
N GLU A 112 -1.99 -5.67 17.40
CA GLU A 112 -3.03 -4.65 17.23
C GLU A 112 -3.20 -4.29 15.75
N SER A 113 -4.36 -3.75 15.42
CA SER A 113 -4.69 -3.26 14.08
C SER A 113 -4.89 -1.75 14.15
N GLY A 114 -4.61 -1.04 13.07
CA GLY A 114 -4.71 0.41 13.12
C GLY A 114 -4.79 1.09 11.77
N PHE A 115 -4.84 2.41 11.80
CA PHE A 115 -4.88 3.23 10.61
C PHE A 115 -3.60 3.06 9.78
N TYR A 116 -3.78 2.77 8.50
CA TYR A 116 -2.69 2.60 7.54
C TYR A 116 -2.65 3.77 6.56
N TYR A 117 -1.44 4.28 6.32
CA TYR A 117 -1.19 5.23 5.24
C TYR A 117 0.17 4.94 4.60
N ARG A 118 0.27 5.19 3.28
CA ARG A 118 1.48 4.98 2.50
C ARG A 118 1.60 6.01 1.39
N PRO A 119 2.27 7.16 1.58
CA PRO A 119 2.73 8.00 0.48
C PRO A 119 3.75 7.23 -0.38
N ILE A 120 3.68 7.42 -1.69
CA ILE A 120 4.47 6.69 -2.67
C ILE A 120 4.86 7.60 -3.83
N VAL A 121 6.09 7.44 -4.30
CA VAL A 121 6.59 8.09 -5.52
C VAL A 121 7.07 6.99 -6.46
N GLY A 122 6.53 6.95 -7.67
CA GLY A 122 6.83 5.94 -8.68
C GLY A 122 7.55 6.50 -9.89
N TYR A 123 8.41 5.68 -10.46
CA TYR A 123 9.07 5.92 -11.74
C TYR A 123 8.80 4.75 -12.68
N LYS A 124 8.16 5.04 -13.81
CA LYS A 124 7.85 4.06 -14.84
C LYS A 124 9.11 3.75 -15.65
N VAL A 125 9.67 2.57 -15.46
CA VAL A 125 10.85 2.07 -16.18
C VAL A 125 10.46 1.58 -17.57
N THR A 126 9.32 0.89 -17.65
CA THR A 126 8.67 0.45 -18.90
C THR A 126 7.17 0.70 -18.79
N ASP A 127 6.41 0.47 -19.86
CA ASP A 127 4.94 0.61 -19.82
C ASP A 127 4.27 -0.32 -18.80
N LYS A 128 4.97 -1.37 -18.37
CA LYS A 128 4.46 -2.38 -17.43
C LYS A 128 5.18 -2.40 -16.08
N ILE A 129 6.37 -1.82 -15.96
CA ILE A 129 7.19 -1.89 -14.75
C ILE A 129 7.36 -0.49 -14.18
N THR A 130 6.94 -0.32 -12.94
CA THR A 130 7.16 0.88 -12.15
C THR A 130 8.02 0.53 -10.93
N VAL A 131 9.14 1.22 -10.74
CA VAL A 131 9.87 1.21 -9.46
C VAL A 131 9.35 2.33 -8.59
N HIS A 132 9.37 2.15 -7.27
CA HIS A 132 8.85 3.17 -6.36
C HIS A 132 9.63 3.22 -5.06
N VAL A 133 9.58 4.37 -4.42
CA VAL A 133 9.91 4.55 -3.01
C VAL A 133 8.63 4.88 -2.26
N ASP A 134 8.51 4.37 -1.05
CA ASP A 134 7.34 4.61 -0.21
C ASP A 134 7.71 4.75 1.27
N TYR A 135 6.79 5.32 2.01
CA TYR A 135 6.80 5.30 3.46
C TYR A 135 5.49 4.71 3.94
N SER A 136 5.54 3.50 4.46
CA SER A 136 4.37 2.79 4.97
C SER A 136 4.28 2.91 6.49
N SER A 137 3.10 3.16 7.01
CA SER A 137 2.89 3.29 8.46
C SER A 137 1.54 2.73 8.88
N VAL A 138 1.56 1.92 9.95
CA VAL A 138 0.37 1.46 10.67
C VAL A 138 0.38 2.09 12.05
N LYS A 139 -0.58 2.95 12.35
CA LYS A 139 -0.78 3.58 13.65
C LYS A 139 -1.55 2.66 14.57
N LEU A 140 -0.91 2.23 15.66
CA LEU A 140 -1.45 1.41 16.72
C LEU A 140 -1.74 2.26 17.97
N ASP A 141 -2.49 1.73 18.92
CA ASP A 141 -2.78 2.44 20.18
C ASP A 141 -1.51 2.64 21.03
N ASN A 142 -0.57 1.70 20.98
CA ASN A 142 0.65 1.66 21.78
C ASN A 142 1.94 1.89 20.97
N GLY A 143 1.86 2.43 19.76
CA GLY A 143 3.05 2.67 18.94
C GLY A 143 2.73 2.77 17.46
N THR A 144 3.77 2.82 16.66
CA THR A 144 3.65 2.95 15.21
C THR A 144 4.60 2.00 14.50
N GLY A 145 4.06 1.14 13.65
CA GLY A 145 4.86 0.31 12.75
C GLY A 145 5.11 1.05 11.44
N SER A 146 6.30 1.63 11.27
CA SER A 146 6.66 2.42 10.09
C SER A 146 7.87 1.87 9.37
N THR A 147 7.91 2.03 8.06
CA THR A 147 9.03 1.62 7.21
C THR A 147 9.19 2.53 6.01
N PHE A 148 10.43 2.77 5.63
CA PHE A 148 10.79 3.38 4.35
C PHE A 148 11.21 2.29 3.39
N GLY A 149 10.56 2.21 2.22
CA GLY A 149 10.69 1.11 1.28
C GLY A 149 11.12 1.52 -0.12
N LEU A 150 11.75 0.57 -0.80
CA LEU A 150 12.03 0.58 -2.23
C LEU A 150 11.40 -0.66 -2.84
N GLY A 151 10.62 -0.49 -3.86
CA GLY A 151 9.87 -1.59 -4.47
C GLY A 151 9.66 -1.44 -5.97
N GLY A 152 8.91 -2.38 -6.49
CA GLY A 152 8.50 -2.38 -7.88
C GLY A 152 7.17 -3.10 -8.08
N THR A 153 6.42 -2.64 -9.06
CA THR A 153 5.15 -3.23 -9.46
C THR A 153 5.14 -3.55 -10.95
N TYR A 154 4.46 -4.62 -11.29
CA TYR A 154 4.14 -4.99 -12.67
C TYR A 154 2.65 -4.72 -12.92
N SER A 155 2.35 -4.01 -14.00
CA SER A 155 1.01 -3.59 -14.40
C SER A 155 0.45 -4.47 -15.51
N PHE A 156 -0.72 -5.02 -15.29
CA PHE A 156 -1.53 -5.72 -16.29
C PHE A 156 -2.65 -4.78 -16.71
N SER A 157 -2.67 -4.37 -17.98
CA SER A 157 -3.78 -3.60 -18.56
C SER A 157 -4.94 -4.57 -18.85
N LEU A 158 -6.13 -4.21 -18.40
CA LEU A 158 -7.35 -5.03 -18.52
C LEU A 158 -8.39 -4.33 -19.38
#